data_1c81a140ced40f54f7d65d034f529f4a
#
_entry.id   1c81a140ced40f54f7d65d034f529f4a
#
_cell.length_a   1.000
_cell.length_b   1.000
_cell.length_c   1.000
_cell.angle_alpha   90.00
_cell.angle_beta   90.00
_cell.angle_gamma   90.00
#
_symmetry.space_group_name_H-M   'P 1'
#
loop_
_entity.id
_entity.type
_entity.pdbx_description
1 polymer ?
#
loop_
_entity_poly.entity_id
_entity_poly.type
_entity_poly.pdbx_seq_one_letter_code
_entity_poly.pdbx_strand_id
1 'polypeptide(L)' 'MNDKIVEKIETFCKYQKDFFPKEAIGKKTIEYITGYTTAIKDILNLIEYEKECY' A
#
# COMPACT_ATOMS: atom_id res chain seq x y z
N MET A 1 1.60 14.70 -12.57
CA MET A 1 0.49 13.90 -12.05
C MET A 1 -0.32 14.74 -11.07
N ASN A 2 -1.64 14.56 -11.06
CA ASN A 2 -2.51 15.33 -10.16
C ASN A 2 -2.27 14.91 -8.71
N ASP A 3 -1.92 15.88 -7.87
CA ASP A 3 -1.59 15.62 -6.45
C ASP A 3 -2.75 14.96 -5.70
N LYS A 4 -3.99 15.31 -6.05
CA LYS A 4 -5.16 14.71 -5.41
C LYS A 4 -5.27 13.21 -5.70
N ILE A 5 -4.91 12.81 -6.91
CA ILE A 5 -4.91 11.39 -7.28
C ILE A 5 -3.84 10.66 -6.50
N VAL A 6 -2.65 11.25 -6.41
CA VAL A 6 -1.55 10.66 -5.64
C VAL A 6 -1.92 10.52 -4.18
N GLU A 7 -2.56 11.54 -3.60
CA GLU A 7 -2.99 11.49 -2.21
C GLU A 7 -4.03 10.39 -1.97
N LYS A 8 -4.95 10.19 -2.89
CA LYS A 8 -5.96 9.14 -2.78
C LYS A 8 -5.31 7.76 -2.82
N ILE A 9 -4.36 7.58 -3.72
CA ILE A 9 -3.63 6.30 -3.82
C ILE A 9 -2.84 6.05 -2.54
N GLU A 10 -2.16 7.08 -2.04
CA GLU A 10 -1.38 6.98 -0.81
C GLU A 10 -2.26 6.60 0.38
N THR A 11 -3.41 7.27 0.51
CA THR A 11 -4.36 7.00 1.59
C THR A 11 -4.87 5.57 1.52
N PHE A 12 -5.24 5.11 0.32
CA PHE A 12 -5.71 3.74 0.11
C PHE A 12 -4.63 2.74 0.49
N CYS A 13 -3.39 2.99 0.06
CA CYS A 13 -2.29 2.07 0.35
C CYS A 13 -2.00 2.00 1.86
N LYS A 14 -2.03 3.14 2.55
CA LYS A 14 -1.82 3.15 3.99
C LYS A 14 -2.92 2.38 4.73
N TYR A 15 -4.16 2.56 4.29
CA TYR A 15 -5.28 1.84 4.87
C TYR A 15 -5.12 0.33 4.66
N GLN A 16 -4.82 -0.09 3.44
CA GLN A 16 -4.67 -1.51 3.12
C GLN A 16 -3.49 -2.13 3.87
N LYS A 17 -2.40 -1.39 4.00
CA LYS A 17 -1.23 -1.90 4.73
C LYS A 17 -1.57 -2.26 6.18
N ASP A 18 -2.42 -1.46 6.81
CA ASP A 18 -2.77 -1.67 8.22
C ASP A 18 -3.94 -2.65 8.39
N PHE A 19 -4.93 -2.60 7.51
CA PHE A 19 -6.17 -3.35 7.68
C PHE A 19 -6.18 -4.69 6.96
N PHE A 20 -5.59 -4.78 5.78
CA PHE A 20 -5.70 -6.00 4.98
C PHE A 20 -5.13 -7.21 5.70
N PRO A 21 -3.94 -7.14 6.33
CA PRO A 21 -3.42 -8.31 7.03
C PRO A 21 -4.36 -8.79 8.13
N LYS A 22 -4.99 -7.88 8.86
CA LYS A 22 -5.90 -8.23 9.93
C LYS A 22 -7.17 -8.90 9.42
N GLU A 23 -7.74 -8.39 8.34
CA GLU A 23 -8.96 -8.92 7.76
C GLU A 23 -8.73 -10.25 7.04
N ALA A 24 -7.55 -10.41 6.45
CA ALA A 24 -7.25 -11.60 5.65
C ALA A 24 -6.79 -12.79 6.46
N ILE A 25 -6.38 -12.58 7.73
CA ILE A 25 -5.96 -13.66 8.58
C ILE A 25 -7.10 -14.66 8.74
N GLY A 26 -6.80 -15.94 8.48
CA GLY A 26 -7.79 -17.01 8.52
C GLY A 26 -8.61 -17.16 7.24
N LYS A 27 -8.51 -16.21 6.31
CA LYS A 27 -9.26 -16.24 5.03
C LYS A 27 -8.33 -16.44 3.84
N LYS A 28 -7.10 -15.97 3.95
CA LYS A 28 -6.11 -16.06 2.88
C LYS A 28 -4.84 -16.70 3.40
N THR A 29 -4.02 -17.22 2.48
CA THR A 29 -2.74 -17.82 2.88
C THR A 29 -1.77 -16.73 3.34
N ILE A 30 -0.79 -17.15 4.14
CA ILE A 30 0.25 -16.23 4.62
C ILE A 30 1.04 -15.68 3.45
N GLU A 31 1.31 -16.50 2.43
CA GLU A 31 2.01 -16.05 1.23
C GLU A 31 1.24 -14.96 0.50
N TYR A 32 -0.08 -15.12 0.39
CA TYR A 32 -0.93 -14.12 -0.26
C TYR A 32 -0.87 -12.79 0.51
N ILE A 33 -1.04 -12.86 1.83
CA ILE A 33 -1.05 -11.67 2.68
C ILE A 33 0.29 -10.95 2.60
N THR A 34 1.38 -11.69 2.68
CA THR A 34 2.74 -11.14 2.62
C THR A 34 2.99 -10.48 1.27
N GLY A 35 2.61 -11.15 0.17
CA GLY A 35 2.80 -10.61 -1.17
C GLY A 35 2.01 -9.33 -1.39
N TYR A 36 0.75 -9.33 -0.97
CA TYR A 36 -0.10 -8.14 -1.11
C TYR A 36 0.46 -6.97 -0.30
N THR A 37 0.83 -7.22 0.95
CA THR A 37 1.38 -6.18 1.83
C THR A 37 2.70 -5.64 1.28
N THR A 38 3.56 -6.52 0.77
CA THR A 38 4.82 -6.11 0.15
C THR A 38 4.58 -5.21 -1.05
N ALA A 39 3.63 -5.57 -1.91
CA ALA A 39 3.29 -4.77 -3.08
C ALA A 39 2.79 -3.38 -2.66
N ILE A 40 1.96 -3.31 -1.63
CA ILE A 40 1.47 -2.03 -1.11
C ILE A 40 2.62 -1.18 -0.60
N LYS A 41 3.57 -1.78 0.14
CA LYS A 41 4.74 -1.05 0.63
C LYS A 41 5.60 -0.53 -0.51
N ASP A 42 5.75 -1.32 -1.57
CA ASP A 42 6.52 -0.89 -2.73
C ASP A 42 5.89 0.32 -3.40
N ILE A 43 4.56 0.33 -3.51
CA ILE A 43 3.84 1.48 -4.07
C ILE A 43 4.04 2.72 -3.20
N LEU A 44 3.94 2.56 -1.88
CA LEU A 44 4.16 3.68 -0.95
C LEU A 44 5.58 4.22 -1.06
N ASN A 45 6.58 3.34 -1.18
CA ASN A 45 7.97 3.75 -1.35
C ASN A 45 8.17 4.52 -2.64
N LEU A 46 7.53 4.09 -3.71
CA LEU A 46 7.59 4.79 -5.00
C LEU A 46 7.00 6.19 -4.88
N ILE A 47 5.86 6.32 -4.21
CA ILE A 47 5.22 7.61 -4.01
C ILE A 47 6.13 8.54 -3.22
N GLU A 48 6.74 8.06 -2.14
CA GLU A 48 7.65 8.87 -1.34
C GLU A 48 8.88 9.27 -2.13
N TYR A 49 9.43 8.35 -2.93
CA TYR A 49 10.58 8.64 -3.77
C TYR A 49 10.26 9.77 -4.74
N GLU A 50 9.10 9.72 -5.40
CA GLU A 50 8.69 10.74 -6.34
C GLU A 50 8.51 12.10 -5.67
N LYS A 51 7.97 12.12 -4.45
CA LYS A 51 7.82 13.35 -3.70
C LYS A 51 9.16 13.98 -3.32
N GLU A 52 10.13 13.15 -2.96
CA GLU A 52 11.45 13.64 -2.56
C GLU A 52 12.28 14.14 -3.73
N CYS A 53 12.01 13.65 -4.94
CA CYS A 53 12.74 14.03 -6.15
C CYS A 53 12.34 15.43 -6.64
N TYR A 54 11.33 16.02 -6.08
CA TYR A 54 10.94 17.39 -6.36
C TYR A 54 11.44 18.29 -5.23
#